data_06367f34793d77a6e55653139b187ed1
#
_entry.id   06367f34793d77a6e55653139b187ed1
#
_cell.length_a   1.000
_cell.length_b   1.000
_cell.length_c   1.000
_cell.angle_alpha   90.00
_cell.angle_beta   90.00
_cell.angle_gamma   90.00
#
_symmetry.space_group_name_H-M   'P 1'
#
loop_
_entity.id
_entity.type
_entity.pdbx_description
1 polymer ?
#
loop_
_entity_poly.entity_id
_entity_poly.type
_entity_poly.pdbx_seq_one_letter_code
_entity_poly.pdbx_strand_id
1 'polypeptide(L)'
;MCLAIPSRIISIDNLFATIDVFGARKEVSLMLMPEEPQVGDYVLVHAGFAIQKVDKDIVESGKSMHETALALSILDIVVSKCNEAGGRTVDSVRLRIGKAAGVMPEALAFAFDAAKATTVAEHAQLVIEPVPIGGVCNECKKEFSVDDVQYVFACPLCGSRAFEIKNGREMEIVDMEIN
;
A
#
# COMPACT_ATOMS: atom_id res chain seq x y z
N MET A 1 1.78 -14.22 3.84
CA MET A 1 2.12 -13.20 4.87
C MET A 1 0.83 -12.48 5.26
N CYS A 2 0.50 -12.45 6.55
CA CYS A 2 -0.71 -11.76 7.00
C CYS A 2 -0.35 -10.29 7.19
N LEU A 3 -0.96 -9.40 6.40
CA LEU A 3 -0.83 -7.96 6.60
C LEU A 3 -1.54 -7.56 7.89
N ALA A 4 -0.86 -6.83 8.75
CA ALA A 4 -1.49 -6.16 9.88
C ALA A 4 -2.27 -4.94 9.35
N ILE A 5 -3.58 -4.89 9.64
CA ILE A 5 -4.48 -3.86 9.12
C ILE A 5 -4.80 -2.86 10.24
N PRO A 6 -4.57 -1.55 10.03
CA PRO A 6 -5.02 -0.53 10.96
C PRO A 6 -6.54 -0.54 11.09
N SER A 7 -7.03 -0.63 12.31
CA SER A 7 -8.47 -0.75 12.58
C SER A 7 -8.86 0.13 13.75
N ARG A 8 -10.01 0.80 13.66
CA ARG A 8 -10.48 1.70 14.70
C ARG A 8 -11.24 0.93 15.78
N ILE A 9 -10.91 1.17 17.04
CA ILE A 9 -11.64 0.61 18.18
C ILE A 9 -12.99 1.33 18.32
N ILE A 10 -14.07 0.56 18.32
CA ILE A 10 -15.45 1.03 18.48
C ILE A 10 -15.94 0.84 19.91
N SER A 11 -15.60 -0.28 20.53
CA SER A 11 -15.89 -0.57 21.93
C SER A 11 -14.84 -1.48 22.52
N ILE A 12 -14.67 -1.43 23.84
CA ILE A 12 -13.77 -2.29 24.60
C ILE A 12 -14.60 -2.98 25.67
N ASP A 13 -14.41 -4.28 25.78
CA ASP A 13 -14.96 -5.12 26.85
C ASP A 13 -13.83 -5.99 27.44
N ASN A 14 -13.32 -5.57 28.60
CA ASN A 14 -12.17 -6.21 29.27
C ASN A 14 -10.95 -6.33 28.35
N LEU A 15 -10.56 -7.56 27.98
CA LEU A 15 -9.41 -7.87 27.14
C LEU A 15 -9.78 -8.01 25.65
N PHE A 16 -10.99 -7.64 25.27
CA PHE A 16 -11.47 -7.69 23.89
C PHE A 16 -11.94 -6.32 23.42
N ALA A 17 -11.76 -6.05 22.15
CA ALA A 17 -12.27 -4.84 21.51
C ALA A 17 -13.06 -5.21 20.25
N THR A 18 -14.16 -4.49 20.03
CA THR A 18 -14.80 -4.46 18.72
C THR A 18 -14.11 -3.37 17.90
N ILE A 19 -13.62 -3.76 16.75
CA ILE A 19 -12.95 -2.85 15.80
C ILE A 19 -13.78 -2.69 14.53
N ASP A 20 -13.62 -1.55 13.88
CA ASP A 20 -14.11 -1.29 12.53
C ASP A 20 -12.97 -1.43 11.52
N VAL A 21 -13.18 -2.28 10.53
CA VAL A 21 -12.27 -2.53 9.41
C VAL A 21 -13.02 -2.20 8.12
N PHE A 22 -12.90 -0.97 7.64
CA PHE A 22 -13.60 -0.51 6.41
C PHE A 22 -15.11 -0.76 6.43
N GLY A 23 -15.77 -0.52 7.57
CA GLY A 23 -17.21 -0.73 7.74
C GLY A 23 -17.62 -2.13 8.23
N ALA A 24 -16.70 -3.09 8.26
CA ALA A 24 -16.92 -4.41 8.85
C ALA A 24 -16.49 -4.43 10.32
N ARG A 25 -17.36 -4.92 11.22
CA ARG A 25 -17.04 -5.05 12.65
C ARG A 25 -16.48 -6.42 12.94
N LYS A 26 -15.38 -6.45 13.70
CA LYS A 26 -14.74 -7.68 14.18
C LYS A 26 -14.34 -7.53 15.64
N GLU A 27 -14.35 -8.65 16.38
CA GLU A 27 -13.79 -8.73 17.72
C GLU A 27 -12.33 -9.16 17.66
N VAL A 28 -11.47 -8.49 18.44
CA VAL A 28 -10.04 -8.76 18.55
C VAL A 28 -9.60 -8.76 20.01
N SER A 29 -8.58 -9.54 20.32
CA SER A 29 -7.98 -9.59 21.64
C SER A 29 -6.96 -8.46 21.83
N LEU A 30 -6.99 -7.80 22.99
CA LEU A 30 -6.06 -6.75 23.38
C LEU A 30 -4.85 -7.27 24.19
N MET A 31 -4.78 -8.59 24.43
CA MET A 31 -3.77 -9.20 25.34
C MET A 31 -2.30 -8.93 24.91
N LEU A 32 -2.05 -8.65 23.64
CA LEU A 32 -0.72 -8.39 23.12
C LEU A 32 -0.40 -6.89 23.01
N MET A 33 -1.31 -6.02 23.46
CA MET A 33 -1.07 -4.58 23.45
C MET A 33 -0.04 -4.19 24.52
N PRO A 34 1.00 -3.39 24.16
CA PRO A 34 1.99 -2.90 25.13
C PRO A 34 1.44 -1.81 26.04
N GLU A 35 0.33 -1.18 25.68
CA GLU A 35 -0.36 -0.12 26.43
C GLU A 35 -1.87 -0.29 26.30
N GLU A 36 -2.64 0.24 27.27
CA GLU A 36 -4.09 0.18 27.26
C GLU A 36 -4.67 1.12 26.19
N PRO A 37 -5.35 0.59 25.16
CA PRO A 37 -5.96 1.41 24.15
C PRO A 37 -7.31 1.98 24.63
N GLN A 38 -7.76 3.06 23.99
CA GLN A 38 -9.05 3.69 24.27
C GLN A 38 -10.00 3.53 23.05
N VAL A 39 -11.31 3.67 23.31
CA VAL A 39 -12.30 3.75 22.25
C VAL A 39 -12.01 4.96 21.35
N GLY A 40 -11.94 4.71 20.05
CA GLY A 40 -11.55 5.71 19.05
C GLY A 40 -10.10 5.62 18.60
N ASP A 41 -9.24 4.91 19.34
CA ASP A 41 -7.87 4.65 18.93
C ASP A 41 -7.81 3.74 17.73
N TYR A 42 -6.72 3.86 16.95
CA TYR A 42 -6.39 2.93 15.89
C TYR A 42 -5.34 1.93 16.37
N VAL A 43 -5.55 0.67 16.06
CA VAL A 43 -4.65 -0.43 16.40
C VAL A 43 -4.32 -1.27 15.18
N LEU A 44 -3.09 -1.77 15.12
CA LEU A 44 -2.71 -2.80 14.17
C LEU A 44 -3.25 -4.15 14.63
N VAL A 45 -3.94 -4.84 13.73
CA VAL A 45 -4.52 -6.15 14.02
C VAL A 45 -3.86 -7.22 13.17
N HIS A 46 -3.38 -8.27 13.83
CA HIS A 46 -2.78 -9.43 13.20
C HIS A 46 -3.35 -10.71 13.82
N ALA A 47 -3.85 -11.62 12.99
CA ALA A 47 -4.40 -12.92 13.40
C ALA A 47 -5.44 -12.85 14.56
N GLY A 48 -6.25 -11.78 14.62
CA GLY A 48 -7.26 -11.57 15.66
C GLY A 48 -6.75 -10.92 16.95
N PHE A 49 -5.50 -10.48 16.99
CA PHE A 49 -4.91 -9.73 18.10
C PHE A 49 -4.58 -8.30 17.69
N ALA A 50 -4.91 -7.34 18.54
CA ALA A 50 -4.32 -6.01 18.45
C ALA A 50 -2.91 -6.08 19.04
N ILE A 51 -1.92 -5.55 18.30
CA ILE A 51 -0.50 -5.68 18.65
C ILE A 51 0.18 -4.34 18.94
N GLN A 52 -0.35 -3.25 18.39
CA GLN A 52 0.23 -1.92 18.55
C GLN A 52 -0.81 -0.83 18.31
N LYS A 53 -0.71 0.26 19.07
CA LYS A 53 -1.46 1.48 18.80
C LYS A 53 -0.83 2.24 17.65
N VAL A 54 -1.66 2.82 16.79
CA VAL A 54 -1.24 3.61 15.63
C VAL A 54 -1.73 5.04 15.80
N ASP A 55 -0.87 6.00 15.47
CA ASP A 55 -1.24 7.40 15.52
C ASP A 55 -2.40 7.68 14.54
N LYS A 56 -3.41 8.39 15.04
CA LYS A 56 -4.62 8.73 14.29
C LYS A 56 -4.29 9.51 13.01
N ASP A 57 -3.35 10.43 13.09
CA ASP A 57 -2.93 11.27 11.96
C ASP A 57 -2.28 10.43 10.84
N ILE A 58 -1.61 9.34 11.21
CA ILE A 58 -1.03 8.39 10.27
C ILE A 58 -2.12 7.58 9.54
N VAL A 59 -3.17 7.18 10.27
CA VAL A 59 -4.26 6.36 9.70
C VAL A 59 -5.24 7.20 8.90
N GLU A 60 -5.60 8.40 9.38
CA GLU A 60 -6.55 9.30 8.68
C GLU A 60 -5.93 9.95 7.44
N SER A 61 -4.61 10.16 7.43
CA SER A 61 -3.90 10.55 6.21
C SER A 61 -3.89 9.44 5.16
N GLY A 62 -4.25 8.22 5.53
CA GLY A 62 -4.40 7.06 4.62
C GLY A 62 -3.11 6.63 3.92
N LYS A 63 -1.97 7.24 4.29
CA LYS A 63 -0.88 7.46 3.35
C LYS A 63 0.46 6.82 3.70
N SER A 64 0.72 6.43 4.95
CA SER A 64 2.13 6.12 5.27
C SER A 64 2.43 4.68 5.66
N MET A 65 1.46 3.89 6.06
CA MET A 65 1.73 2.51 6.49
C MET A 65 1.77 1.50 5.35
N HIS A 66 0.97 1.71 4.30
CA HIS A 66 1.02 0.86 3.11
C HIS A 66 2.32 1.09 2.35
N GLU A 67 2.71 2.35 2.17
CA GLU A 67 3.93 2.70 1.45
C GLU A 67 5.19 2.27 2.18
N THR A 68 5.23 2.34 3.53
CA THR A 68 6.37 1.84 4.30
C THR A 68 6.51 0.32 4.19
N ALA A 69 5.42 -0.43 4.35
CA ALA A 69 5.43 -1.88 4.20
C ALA A 69 5.78 -2.29 2.76
N LEU A 70 5.28 -1.54 1.78
CA LEU A 70 5.59 -1.74 0.37
C LEU A 70 7.07 -1.44 0.08
N ALA A 71 7.61 -0.33 0.61
CA ALA A 71 9.02 0.02 0.46
C ALA A 71 9.95 -1.05 1.02
N LEU A 72 9.63 -1.59 2.21
CA LEU A 72 10.40 -2.70 2.80
C LEU A 72 10.32 -3.97 1.94
N SER A 73 9.14 -4.31 1.41
CA SER A 73 8.97 -5.47 0.55
C SER A 73 9.75 -5.33 -0.78
N ILE A 74 9.72 -4.12 -1.36
CA ILE A 74 10.52 -3.81 -2.57
C ILE A 74 12.00 -3.95 -2.24
N LEU A 75 12.45 -3.40 -1.12
CA LEU A 75 13.85 -3.46 -0.69
C LEU A 75 14.32 -4.90 -0.47
N ASP A 76 13.51 -5.75 0.16
CA ASP A 76 13.81 -7.17 0.34
C ASP A 76 14.01 -7.89 -1.00
N ILE A 77 13.16 -7.61 -1.98
CA ILE A 77 13.28 -8.17 -3.34
C ILE A 77 14.56 -7.67 -4.01
N VAL A 78 14.83 -6.37 -3.91
CA VAL A 78 16.01 -5.71 -4.51
C VAL A 78 17.31 -6.29 -3.94
N VAL A 79 17.40 -6.42 -2.62
CA VAL A 79 18.56 -7.01 -1.93
C VAL A 79 18.74 -8.47 -2.34
N SER A 80 17.65 -9.25 -2.35
CA SER A 80 17.72 -10.67 -2.77
C SER A 80 18.20 -10.81 -4.20
N LYS A 81 17.67 -10.01 -5.13
CA LYS A 81 18.04 -10.06 -6.54
C LYS A 81 19.48 -9.58 -6.79
N CYS A 82 19.94 -8.56 -6.09
CA CYS A 82 21.34 -8.13 -6.15
C CYS A 82 22.28 -9.24 -5.71
N ASN A 83 21.99 -9.90 -4.60
CA ASN A 83 22.78 -11.01 -4.09
C ASN A 83 22.78 -12.23 -5.04
N GLU A 84 21.61 -12.60 -5.60
CA GLU A 84 21.46 -13.68 -6.58
C GLU A 84 22.30 -13.42 -7.84
N ALA A 85 22.39 -12.16 -8.28
CA ALA A 85 23.18 -11.74 -9.43
C ALA A 85 24.69 -11.61 -9.13
N GLY A 86 25.10 -11.74 -7.86
CA GLY A 86 26.49 -11.54 -7.42
C GLY A 86 26.92 -10.08 -7.42
N GLY A 87 25.97 -9.14 -7.44
CA GLY A 87 26.20 -7.71 -7.39
C GLY A 87 26.58 -7.23 -5.99
N ARG A 88 27.16 -6.04 -5.92
CA ARG A 88 27.59 -5.40 -4.66
C ARG A 88 26.73 -4.20 -4.29
N THR A 89 26.23 -3.48 -5.28
CA THR A 89 25.41 -2.29 -5.11
C THR A 89 24.28 -2.25 -6.15
N VAL A 90 23.23 -1.53 -5.82
CA VAL A 90 22.13 -1.22 -6.74
C VAL A 90 22.14 0.29 -6.98
N ASP A 91 22.11 0.72 -8.23
CA ASP A 91 22.13 2.12 -8.62
C ASP A 91 20.73 2.68 -8.87
N SER A 92 19.85 1.88 -9.46
CA SER A 92 18.47 2.28 -9.69
C SER A 92 17.49 1.11 -9.57
N VAL A 93 16.28 1.43 -9.17
CA VAL A 93 15.13 0.51 -9.15
C VAL A 93 13.97 1.20 -9.84
N ARG A 94 13.45 0.61 -10.91
CA ARG A 94 12.32 1.14 -11.65
C ARG A 94 11.07 0.36 -11.31
N LEU A 95 10.04 1.10 -10.86
CA LEU A 95 8.71 0.58 -10.56
C LEU A 95 7.71 1.07 -11.58
N ARG A 96 6.73 0.24 -11.89
CA ARG A 96 5.52 0.64 -12.58
C ARG A 96 4.36 0.55 -11.61
N ILE A 97 3.69 1.70 -11.36
CA ILE A 97 2.60 1.80 -10.39
C ILE A 97 1.38 2.40 -11.06
N GLY A 98 0.29 1.65 -11.02
CA GLY A 98 -1.00 2.09 -11.54
C GLY A 98 -1.63 3.17 -10.67
N LYS A 99 -2.23 4.19 -11.29
CA LYS A 99 -2.91 5.28 -10.58
C LYS A 99 -4.11 4.82 -9.74
N ALA A 100 -4.67 3.63 -10.04
CA ALA A 100 -5.71 2.97 -9.24
C ALA A 100 -5.16 1.95 -8.23
N ALA A 101 -3.83 1.83 -8.07
CA ALA A 101 -3.22 0.94 -7.08
C ALA A 101 -3.35 1.46 -5.64
N GLY A 102 -3.75 2.73 -5.46
CA GLY A 102 -3.91 3.34 -4.14
C GLY A 102 -2.59 3.68 -3.44
N VAL A 103 -1.47 3.69 -4.17
CA VAL A 103 -0.14 4.03 -3.67
C VAL A 103 0.17 5.49 -3.98
N MET A 104 0.74 6.19 -3.02
CA MET A 104 1.26 7.54 -3.22
C MET A 104 2.75 7.48 -3.59
N PRO A 105 3.13 7.88 -4.81
CA PRO A 105 4.52 7.78 -5.27
C PRO A 105 5.52 8.50 -4.38
N GLU A 106 5.18 9.71 -3.91
CA GLU A 106 6.05 10.53 -3.08
C GLU A 106 6.27 9.91 -1.69
N ALA A 107 5.20 9.34 -1.10
CA ALA A 107 5.28 8.68 0.19
C ALA A 107 6.07 7.36 0.09
N LEU A 108 5.89 6.61 -1.00
CA LEU A 108 6.66 5.40 -1.27
C LEU A 108 8.15 5.71 -1.46
N ALA A 109 8.48 6.75 -2.25
CA ALA A 109 9.86 7.16 -2.47
C ALA A 109 10.52 7.59 -1.15
N PHE A 110 9.83 8.37 -0.33
CA PHE A 110 10.32 8.77 0.99
C PHE A 110 10.55 7.56 1.91
N ALA A 111 9.61 6.62 1.96
CA ALA A 111 9.72 5.41 2.78
C ALA A 111 10.87 4.51 2.30
N PHE A 112 11.07 4.38 0.98
CA PHE A 112 12.18 3.63 0.39
C PHE A 112 13.52 4.28 0.74
N ASP A 113 13.65 5.60 0.60
CA ASP A 113 14.87 6.35 0.95
C ASP A 113 15.23 6.21 2.43
N ALA A 114 14.24 6.20 3.31
CA ALA A 114 14.45 5.99 4.74
C ALA A 114 14.88 4.53 5.07
N ALA A 115 14.34 3.56 4.33
CA ALA A 115 14.58 2.14 4.60
C ALA A 115 15.87 1.59 3.96
N LYS A 116 16.36 2.17 2.85
CA LYS A 116 17.51 1.65 2.09
C LYS A 116 18.87 1.85 2.77
N ALA A 117 18.95 2.70 3.79
CA ALA A 117 20.17 2.97 4.54
C ALA A 117 20.79 1.66 5.06
N THR A 118 22.11 1.52 4.93
CA THR A 118 22.88 0.33 5.33
C THR A 118 22.60 -0.96 4.52
N THR A 119 21.93 -0.85 3.37
CA THR A 119 21.72 -1.98 2.45
C THR A 119 22.55 -1.82 1.17
N VAL A 120 22.55 -2.85 0.32
CA VAL A 120 23.16 -2.78 -1.03
C VAL A 120 22.51 -1.73 -1.92
N ALA A 121 21.33 -1.24 -1.56
CA ALA A 121 20.57 -0.22 -2.27
C ALA A 121 20.71 1.19 -1.66
N GLU A 122 21.67 1.43 -0.75
CA GLU A 122 21.83 2.71 -0.04
C GLU A 122 21.86 3.92 -0.98
N HIS A 123 22.50 3.78 -2.14
CA HIS A 123 22.62 4.83 -3.14
C HIS A 123 21.61 4.72 -4.30
N ALA A 124 20.74 3.70 -4.26
CA ALA A 124 19.79 3.45 -5.33
C ALA A 124 18.76 4.59 -5.47
N GLN A 125 18.48 4.95 -6.72
CA GLN A 125 17.36 5.84 -7.08
C GLN A 125 16.10 5.00 -7.31
N LEU A 126 14.99 5.37 -6.69
CA LEU A 126 13.69 4.80 -6.98
C LEU A 126 13.00 5.62 -8.08
N VAL A 127 12.81 5.01 -9.24
CA VAL A 127 12.11 5.62 -10.38
C VAL A 127 10.71 5.02 -10.46
N ILE A 128 9.67 5.85 -10.34
CA ILE A 128 8.28 5.40 -10.39
C ILE A 128 7.65 5.87 -11.69
N GLU A 129 7.23 4.92 -12.52
CA GLU A 129 6.50 5.15 -13.76
C GLU A 129 4.99 4.98 -13.49
N PRO A 130 4.20 6.06 -13.54
CA PRO A 130 2.76 5.97 -13.33
C PRO A 130 2.05 5.35 -14.53
N VAL A 131 1.17 4.36 -14.28
CA VAL A 131 0.32 3.78 -15.32
C VAL A 131 -1.07 4.39 -15.22
N PRO A 132 -1.59 5.02 -16.29
CA PRO A 132 -2.93 5.59 -16.31
C PRO A 132 -4.00 4.50 -16.16
N ILE A 133 -5.18 4.90 -15.68
CA ILE A 133 -6.30 3.98 -15.56
C ILE A 133 -6.92 3.80 -16.94
N GLY A 134 -6.94 2.58 -17.42
CA GLY A 134 -7.57 2.23 -18.68
C GLY A 134 -8.57 1.10 -18.51
N GLY A 135 -9.57 1.08 -19.35
CA GLY A 135 -10.60 0.06 -19.34
C GLY A 135 -11.49 0.05 -20.55
N VAL A 136 -12.45 -0.87 -20.54
CA VAL A 136 -13.46 -1.03 -21.58
C VAL A 136 -14.84 -0.90 -20.96
N CYS A 137 -15.64 -0.03 -21.51
CA CYS A 137 -17.04 0.13 -21.08
C CYS A 137 -17.92 -0.98 -21.67
N ASN A 138 -18.69 -1.64 -20.79
CA ASN A 138 -19.60 -2.71 -21.22
C ASN A 138 -20.86 -2.20 -21.95
N GLU A 139 -21.21 -0.93 -21.78
CA GLU A 139 -22.36 -0.29 -22.44
C GLU A 139 -21.99 0.28 -23.81
N CYS A 140 -21.09 1.26 -23.86
CA CYS A 140 -20.71 1.88 -25.12
C CYS A 140 -19.64 1.12 -25.91
N LYS A 141 -19.09 0.03 -25.36
CA LYS A 141 -18.07 -0.84 -25.97
C LYS A 141 -16.76 -0.14 -26.37
N LYS A 142 -16.52 1.08 -25.85
CA LYS A 142 -15.33 1.85 -26.17
C LYS A 142 -14.28 1.68 -25.07
N GLU A 143 -13.02 1.71 -25.49
CA GLU A 143 -11.89 1.84 -24.59
C GLU A 143 -11.77 3.27 -24.09
N PHE A 144 -11.30 3.41 -22.87
CA PHE A 144 -10.98 4.70 -22.27
C PHE A 144 -9.67 4.64 -21.50
N SER A 145 -9.01 5.78 -21.41
CA SER A 145 -7.85 5.98 -20.53
C SER A 145 -8.05 7.31 -19.80
N VAL A 146 -7.79 7.31 -18.49
CA VAL A 146 -7.93 8.50 -17.64
C VAL A 146 -6.73 8.59 -16.71
N ASP A 147 -6.29 9.82 -16.51
CA ASP A 147 -5.16 10.12 -15.61
C ASP A 147 -5.63 10.45 -14.19
N ASP A 148 -6.91 10.77 -14.02
CA ASP A 148 -7.48 11.16 -12.74
C ASP A 148 -8.32 10.03 -12.13
N VAL A 149 -8.03 9.71 -10.87
CA VAL A 149 -8.73 8.67 -10.08
C VAL A 149 -10.22 8.99 -9.89
N GLN A 150 -10.63 10.25 -10.00
CA GLN A 150 -12.03 10.67 -9.83
C GLN A 150 -12.98 10.05 -10.88
N TYR A 151 -12.46 9.60 -12.01
CA TYR A 151 -13.27 9.00 -13.09
C TYR A 151 -13.42 7.47 -12.98
N VAL A 152 -12.86 6.83 -11.96
CA VAL A 152 -12.92 5.36 -11.80
C VAL A 152 -14.33 4.84 -11.50
N PHE A 153 -15.27 5.70 -11.13
CA PHE A 153 -16.63 5.31 -10.76
C PHE A 153 -17.61 5.23 -11.93
N ALA A 154 -17.24 5.75 -13.10
CA ALA A 154 -18.07 5.75 -14.30
C ALA A 154 -17.23 5.85 -15.57
N CYS A 155 -17.75 5.31 -16.67
CA CYS A 155 -17.16 5.49 -17.99
C CYS A 155 -17.11 6.98 -18.36
N PRO A 156 -15.96 7.55 -18.71
CA PRO A 156 -15.83 8.96 -19.05
C PRO A 156 -16.56 9.34 -20.36
N LEU A 157 -16.91 8.34 -21.18
CA LEU A 157 -17.53 8.55 -22.49
C LEU A 157 -19.06 8.50 -22.45
N CYS A 158 -19.67 7.72 -21.54
CA CYS A 158 -21.12 7.54 -21.50
C CYS A 158 -21.72 7.57 -20.09
N GLY A 159 -20.92 7.72 -19.04
CA GLY A 159 -21.38 7.77 -17.66
C GLY A 159 -21.82 6.42 -17.07
N SER A 160 -21.72 5.32 -17.81
CA SER A 160 -22.09 3.99 -17.33
C SER A 160 -21.15 3.52 -16.22
N ARG A 161 -21.70 2.82 -15.22
CA ARG A 161 -20.92 2.15 -14.19
C ARG A 161 -20.50 0.73 -14.56
N ALA A 162 -20.98 0.22 -15.69
CA ALA A 162 -20.67 -1.11 -16.20
C ALA A 162 -19.43 -1.05 -17.09
N PHE A 163 -18.24 -1.16 -16.49
CA PHE A 163 -16.95 -1.16 -17.18
C PHE A 163 -15.98 -2.11 -16.52
N GLU A 164 -14.95 -2.52 -17.26
CA GLU A 164 -13.87 -3.36 -16.79
C GLU A 164 -12.54 -2.59 -16.87
N ILE A 165 -11.80 -2.53 -15.76
CA ILE A 165 -10.45 -1.94 -15.73
C ILE A 165 -9.45 -2.95 -16.23
N LYS A 166 -8.67 -2.57 -17.24
CA LYS A 166 -7.62 -3.39 -17.86
C LYS A 166 -6.22 -3.05 -17.38
N ASN A 167 -5.98 -1.77 -17.08
CA ASN A 167 -4.69 -1.24 -16.60
C ASN A 167 -4.90 -0.13 -15.57
N GLY A 168 -3.84 0.22 -14.87
CA GLY A 168 -3.84 1.24 -13.81
C GLY A 168 -3.86 0.67 -12.38
N ARG A 169 -3.72 -0.66 -12.23
CA ARG A 169 -3.60 -1.36 -10.94
C ARG A 169 -2.25 -2.06 -10.76
N GLU A 170 -1.34 -1.85 -11.68
CA GLU A 170 -0.02 -2.46 -11.68
C GLU A 170 0.76 -2.04 -10.45
N MET A 171 1.56 -2.96 -9.95
CA MET A 171 2.53 -2.75 -8.88
C MET A 171 3.67 -3.74 -9.10
N GLU A 172 4.65 -3.33 -9.88
CA GLU A 172 5.71 -4.23 -10.34
C GLU A 172 7.07 -3.53 -10.39
N ILE A 173 8.11 -4.29 -10.09
CA ILE A 173 9.50 -3.90 -10.35
C ILE A 173 9.78 -4.25 -11.82
N VAL A 174 10.03 -3.24 -12.64
CA VAL A 174 10.30 -3.41 -14.07
C VAL A 174 11.73 -3.90 -14.30
N ASP A 175 12.67 -3.19 -13.71
CA ASP A 175 14.09 -3.49 -13.77
C ASP A 175 14.85 -2.87 -12.59
N MET A 176 16.11 -3.25 -12.46
CA MET A 176 17.08 -2.65 -11.56
C MET A 176 18.47 -2.67 -12.17
N GLU A 177 19.28 -1.65 -11.89
CA GLU A 177 20.68 -1.59 -12.27
C GLU A 177 21.55 -2.05 -11.11
N ILE A 178 22.35 -3.07 -11.34
CA ILE A 178 23.20 -3.75 -10.35
C ILE A 178 24.67 -3.62 -10.78
N ASN A 179 25.56 -3.30 -9.82
CA ASN A 179 27.01 -3.24 -10.01
C ASN A 179 27.75 -4.25 -9.08
#